data_5df120bb4c5bd265a4722405bb4274be
#
_entry.id   5df120bb4c5bd265a4722405bb4274be
#
_cell.length_a   1.000
_cell.length_b   1.000
_cell.length_c   1.000
_cell.angle_alpha   90.00
_cell.angle_beta   90.00
_cell.angle_gamma   90.00
#
_symmetry.space_group_name_H-M   'P 1'
#
loop_
_entity.id
_entity.type
_entity.pdbx_description
1 polymer ?
#
loop_
_entity_poly.entity_id
_entity_poly.type
_entity_poly.pdbx_seq_one_letter_code
_entity_poly.pdbx_strand_id
1 'polypeptide(L)'
;MIQGKLMKLRAVEADDAKTYHSWINDEETNQWRGLHHPSSKEEATKWIETQRSSRSDALTFAIEDKDGTLVGFIGLQNICPRSRRSEIWIYLGSKPHWNQGIGEDSVRTLSNYAFVQMNLFRIWLECNPEFVNVVRCYEKVGFVREGTLRKAYYRNGSFHDTCIMGLLREDFVGGI
;
A
#
# COMPACT_ATOMS: atom_id res chain seq x y z
N MET A 1 15.03 5.46 -7.14
CA MET A 1 13.66 5.60 -7.69
C MET A 1 13.32 4.37 -8.50
N ILE A 2 12.10 3.86 -8.41
CA ILE A 2 11.60 2.74 -9.20
C ILE A 2 10.50 3.30 -10.10
N GLN A 3 10.66 3.16 -11.41
CA GLN A 3 9.77 3.77 -12.40
C GLN A 3 8.61 2.83 -12.72
N GLY A 4 7.36 3.31 -12.58
CA GLY A 4 6.15 2.72 -13.10
C GLY A 4 5.73 3.37 -14.43
N LYS A 5 4.55 3.01 -14.93
CA LYS A 5 4.00 3.58 -16.17
C LYS A 5 3.35 4.95 -15.95
N LEU A 6 2.65 5.11 -14.84
CA LEU A 6 1.86 6.30 -14.50
C LEU A 6 2.47 7.11 -13.33
N MET A 7 3.38 6.51 -12.58
CA MET A 7 3.95 7.07 -11.36
C MET A 7 5.41 6.62 -11.19
N LYS A 8 6.08 7.12 -10.18
CA LYS A 8 7.37 6.62 -9.70
C LYS A 8 7.33 6.41 -8.19
N LEU A 9 8.09 5.43 -7.70
CA LEU A 9 8.32 5.19 -6.29
C LEU A 9 9.65 5.82 -5.90
N ARG A 10 9.64 6.71 -4.91
CA ARG A 10 10.83 7.36 -4.37
C ARG A 10 10.97 7.13 -2.86
N ALA A 11 12.11 7.47 -2.32
CA ALA A 11 12.28 7.51 -0.87
C ALA A 11 11.26 8.47 -0.23
N VAL A 12 10.83 8.14 1.00
CA VAL A 12 9.99 9.02 1.82
C VAL A 12 10.87 10.14 2.36
N GLU A 13 10.42 11.38 2.23
CA GLU A 13 11.13 12.58 2.68
C GLU A 13 10.43 13.25 3.87
N ALA A 14 11.15 14.05 4.65
CA ALA A 14 10.59 14.71 5.83
C ALA A 14 9.42 15.63 5.48
N ASP A 15 9.50 16.31 4.34
CA ASP A 15 8.49 17.28 3.88
C ASP A 15 7.17 16.60 3.49
N ASP A 16 7.15 15.28 3.28
CA ASP A 16 5.93 14.52 3.03
C ASP A 16 4.96 14.53 4.22
N ALA A 17 5.46 14.84 5.43
CA ALA A 17 4.68 14.85 6.66
C ALA A 17 3.49 15.83 6.62
N LYS A 18 3.66 17.00 6.00
CA LYS A 18 2.60 18.01 5.89
C LYS A 18 1.43 17.50 5.05
N THR A 19 1.73 16.91 3.90
CA THR A 19 0.73 16.34 2.98
C THR A 19 0.07 15.11 3.61
N TYR A 20 0.85 14.24 4.20
CA TYR A 20 0.35 13.07 4.92
C TYR A 20 -0.63 13.47 6.04
N HIS A 21 -0.29 14.49 6.87
CA HIS A 21 -1.15 15.00 7.93
C HIS A 21 -2.52 15.48 7.40
N SER A 22 -2.55 16.15 6.24
CA SER A 22 -3.82 16.59 5.65
C SER A 22 -4.69 15.41 5.23
N TRP A 23 -4.11 14.33 4.73
CA TRP A 23 -4.83 13.15 4.29
C TRP A 23 -5.38 12.32 5.44
N ILE A 24 -4.58 12.10 6.50
CA ILE A 24 -5.02 11.26 7.63
C ILE A 24 -6.10 11.93 8.48
N ASN A 25 -6.32 13.23 8.31
CA ASN A 25 -7.40 13.97 8.96
C ASN A 25 -8.60 14.25 8.02
N ASP A 26 -8.54 13.80 6.77
CA ASP A 26 -9.67 13.87 5.85
C ASP A 26 -10.54 12.61 6.01
N GLU A 27 -11.83 12.78 6.26
CA GLU A 27 -12.75 11.69 6.56
C GLU A 27 -12.86 10.69 5.41
N GLU A 28 -12.88 11.18 4.17
CA GLU A 28 -13.03 10.34 2.98
C GLU A 28 -11.79 9.49 2.73
N THR A 29 -10.58 10.04 2.92
CA THR A 29 -9.33 9.25 2.80
C THR A 29 -9.16 8.27 3.95
N ASN A 30 -9.66 8.60 5.15
CA ASN A 30 -9.58 7.74 6.33
C ASN A 30 -10.60 6.60 6.34
N GLN A 31 -11.66 6.70 5.56
CA GLN A 31 -12.61 5.58 5.47
C GLN A 31 -11.95 4.24 5.11
N TRP A 32 -10.77 4.26 4.47
CA TRP A 32 -10.01 3.08 4.05
C TRP A 32 -9.04 2.56 5.12
N ARG A 33 -8.69 3.39 6.10
CA ARG A 33 -7.64 3.06 7.10
C ARG A 33 -8.18 2.65 8.46
N GLY A 34 -9.45 2.90 8.74
CA GLY A 34 -10.04 2.62 10.05
C GLY A 34 -9.47 3.46 11.19
N LEU A 35 -8.86 4.58 10.91
CA LEU A 35 -8.48 5.54 11.94
C LEU A 35 -9.72 6.26 12.46
N HIS A 36 -9.85 6.34 13.79
CA HIS A 36 -11.06 6.81 14.44
C HIS A 36 -10.89 8.10 15.23
N HIS A 37 -9.70 8.69 15.18
CA HIS A 37 -9.41 9.94 15.89
C HIS A 37 -8.54 10.86 15.02
N PRO A 38 -8.67 12.19 15.20
CA PRO A 38 -7.77 13.15 14.56
C PRO A 38 -6.31 12.91 14.99
N SER A 39 -5.40 12.98 14.03
CA SER A 39 -3.97 12.84 14.28
C SER A 39 -3.29 14.22 14.36
N SER A 40 -2.37 14.38 15.28
CA SER A 40 -1.56 15.60 15.41
C SER A 40 -0.48 15.69 14.31
N LYS A 41 0.08 16.89 14.14
CA LYS A 41 1.22 17.08 13.23
C LYS A 41 2.43 16.27 13.69
N GLU A 42 2.64 16.15 15.00
CA GLU A 42 3.72 15.38 15.61
C GLU A 42 3.57 13.89 15.30
N GLU A 43 2.36 13.35 15.38
CA GLU A 43 2.08 11.94 15.03
C GLU A 43 2.36 11.68 13.54
N ALA A 44 1.93 12.59 12.67
CA ALA A 44 2.22 12.48 11.23
C ALA A 44 3.72 12.55 10.94
N THR A 45 4.43 13.48 11.58
CA THR A 45 5.89 13.60 11.46
C THR A 45 6.59 12.34 11.96
N LYS A 46 6.22 11.83 13.13
CA LYS A 46 6.78 10.60 13.69
C LYS A 46 6.53 9.38 12.81
N TRP A 47 5.35 9.28 12.19
CA TRP A 47 5.07 8.22 11.24
C TRP A 47 6.02 8.31 10.04
N ILE A 48 6.19 9.50 9.42
CA ILE A 48 7.12 9.72 8.30
C ILE A 48 8.56 9.37 8.69
N GLU A 49 9.03 9.80 9.87
CA GLU A 49 10.36 9.46 10.38
C GLU A 49 10.55 7.94 10.51
N THR A 50 9.52 7.24 10.99
CA THR A 50 9.53 5.78 11.07
C THR A 50 9.65 5.14 9.69
N GLN A 51 8.95 5.67 8.68
CA GLN A 51 9.01 5.16 7.31
C GLN A 51 10.35 5.44 6.62
N ARG A 52 11.05 6.51 7.01
CA ARG A 52 12.38 6.85 6.49
C ARG A 52 13.50 6.03 7.12
N SER A 53 13.25 5.45 8.28
CA SER A 53 14.24 4.63 8.98
C SER A 53 14.45 3.30 8.27
N SER A 54 15.72 2.91 8.07
CA SER A 54 16.04 1.59 7.56
C SER A 54 15.60 0.51 8.53
N ARG A 55 14.75 -0.41 8.06
CA ARG A 55 14.28 -1.55 8.81
C ARG A 55 14.52 -2.83 8.02
N SER A 56 14.90 -3.89 8.69
CA SER A 56 15.12 -5.20 8.05
C SER A 56 13.81 -5.90 7.67
N ASP A 57 12.70 -5.53 8.30
CA ASP A 57 11.40 -6.16 8.18
C ASP A 57 10.35 -5.32 7.43
N ALA A 58 10.73 -4.09 7.00
CA ALA A 58 9.82 -3.20 6.30
C ALA A 58 10.56 -2.26 5.33
N LEU A 59 9.84 -1.88 4.26
CA LEU A 59 10.31 -0.94 3.25
C LEU A 59 9.14 -0.10 2.78
N THR A 60 9.29 1.22 2.77
CA THR A 60 8.24 2.17 2.36
C THR A 60 8.75 3.13 1.29
N PHE A 61 7.89 3.39 0.31
CA PHE A 61 8.10 4.36 -0.74
C PHE A 61 6.97 5.40 -0.76
N ALA A 62 7.31 6.62 -1.11
CA ALA A 62 6.36 7.62 -1.55
C ALA A 62 6.02 7.38 -3.03
N ILE A 63 4.73 7.47 -3.35
CA ILE A 63 4.21 7.41 -4.71
C ILE A 63 4.13 8.84 -5.24
N GLU A 64 4.81 9.12 -6.33
CA GLU A 64 4.84 10.42 -6.96
C GLU A 64 4.31 10.29 -8.40
N ASP A 65 3.43 11.18 -8.82
CA ASP A 65 2.92 11.20 -10.18
C ASP A 65 3.96 11.72 -11.19
N LYS A 66 3.57 11.86 -12.44
CA LYS A 66 4.48 12.31 -13.52
C LYS A 66 4.93 13.76 -13.36
N ASP A 67 4.15 14.57 -12.65
CA ASP A 67 4.41 15.99 -12.43
C ASP A 67 5.23 16.25 -11.13
N GLY A 68 5.59 15.20 -10.42
CA GLY A 68 6.34 15.29 -9.18
C GLY A 68 5.48 15.52 -7.94
N THR A 69 4.16 15.29 -8.05
CA THR A 69 3.24 15.44 -6.92
C THR A 69 3.18 14.17 -6.08
N LEU A 70 3.33 14.29 -4.78
CA LEU A 70 3.08 13.18 -3.85
C LEU A 70 1.60 12.80 -3.88
N VAL A 71 1.30 11.54 -4.17
CA VAL A 71 -0.09 11.04 -4.27
C VAL A 71 -0.42 9.97 -3.23
N GLY A 72 0.59 9.37 -2.61
CA GLY A 72 0.39 8.32 -1.61
C GLY A 72 1.67 7.67 -1.14
N PHE A 73 1.50 6.56 -0.45
CA PHE A 73 2.60 5.71 0.03
C PHE A 73 2.29 4.24 -0.26
N ILE A 74 3.34 3.45 -0.46
CA ILE A 74 3.25 2.01 -0.65
C ILE A 74 4.44 1.34 0.03
N GLY A 75 4.24 0.14 0.54
CA GLY A 75 5.34 -0.54 1.21
C GLY A 75 5.18 -2.04 1.33
N LEU A 76 6.26 -2.63 1.76
CA LEU A 76 6.36 -4.02 2.21
C LEU A 76 6.56 -4.02 3.72
N GLN A 77 5.89 -4.91 4.41
CA GLN A 77 6.07 -5.15 5.85
C GLN A 77 6.07 -6.64 6.14
N ASN A 78 6.45 -7.01 7.36
CA ASN A 78 6.57 -8.42 7.74
C ASN A 78 7.46 -9.20 6.76
N ILE A 79 8.54 -8.56 6.28
CA ILE A 79 9.49 -9.18 5.36
C ILE A 79 10.17 -10.34 6.09
N CYS A 80 9.97 -11.55 5.59
CA CYS A 80 10.57 -12.77 6.13
C CYS A 80 11.54 -13.37 5.10
N PRO A 81 12.85 -13.13 5.21
CA PRO A 81 13.85 -13.62 4.25
C PRO A 81 13.88 -15.14 4.15
N ARG A 82 13.69 -15.84 5.27
CA ARG A 82 13.68 -17.32 5.31
C ARG A 82 12.54 -17.90 4.48
N SER A 83 11.34 -17.35 4.59
CA SER A 83 10.17 -17.79 3.83
C SER A 83 10.01 -17.04 2.52
N ARG A 84 10.88 -16.07 2.23
CA ARG A 84 10.86 -15.24 1.02
C ARG A 84 9.48 -14.64 0.76
N ARG A 85 8.83 -14.11 1.82
CA ARG A 85 7.48 -13.54 1.76
C ARG A 85 7.42 -12.18 2.43
N SER A 86 6.44 -11.37 2.02
CA SER A 86 6.13 -10.09 2.64
C SER A 86 4.66 -9.75 2.46
N GLU A 87 4.14 -8.91 3.34
CA GLU A 87 2.87 -8.24 3.17
C GLU A 87 3.08 -6.93 2.40
N ILE A 88 2.24 -6.66 1.41
CA ILE A 88 2.21 -5.38 0.69
C ILE A 88 1.03 -4.55 1.16
N TRP A 89 1.24 -3.24 1.30
CA TRP A 89 0.20 -2.28 1.62
C TRP A 89 0.32 -1.03 0.74
N ILE A 90 -0.79 -0.34 0.52
CA ILE A 90 -0.84 0.90 -0.24
C ILE A 90 -1.82 1.88 0.40
N TYR A 91 -1.48 3.17 0.36
CA TYR A 91 -2.33 4.27 0.76
C TYR A 91 -2.27 5.40 -0.27
N LEU A 92 -3.37 5.67 -0.96
CA LEU A 92 -3.52 6.79 -1.87
C LEU A 92 -4.29 7.91 -1.17
N GLY A 93 -3.58 8.94 -0.72
CA GLY A 93 -4.17 10.08 -0.01
C GLY A 93 -4.72 11.16 -0.94
N SER A 94 -4.23 11.26 -2.16
CA SER A 94 -4.65 12.27 -3.13
C SER A 94 -5.90 11.83 -3.88
N LYS A 95 -7.07 12.36 -3.48
CA LYS A 95 -8.38 12.05 -4.09
C LYS A 95 -8.45 12.32 -5.59
N PRO A 96 -7.87 13.42 -6.13
CA PRO A 96 -7.87 13.66 -7.57
C PRO A 96 -7.23 12.53 -8.40
N HIS A 97 -6.38 11.71 -7.77
CA HIS A 97 -5.66 10.61 -8.43
C HIS A 97 -6.33 9.24 -8.26
N TRP A 98 -7.47 9.17 -7.59
CA TRP A 98 -8.21 7.92 -7.45
C TRP A 98 -8.84 7.48 -8.76
N ASN A 99 -8.97 6.16 -8.95
CA ASN A 99 -9.55 5.52 -10.14
C ASN A 99 -8.82 5.83 -11.47
N GLN A 100 -7.57 6.34 -11.42
CA GLN A 100 -6.75 6.63 -12.59
C GLN A 100 -5.69 5.55 -12.90
N GLY A 101 -5.76 4.40 -12.24
CA GLY A 101 -4.82 3.30 -12.44
C GLY A 101 -3.50 3.42 -11.66
N ILE A 102 -3.26 4.52 -10.93
CA ILE A 102 -2.03 4.74 -10.17
C ILE A 102 -1.84 3.66 -9.09
N GLY A 103 -2.92 3.26 -8.41
CA GLY A 103 -2.87 2.19 -7.40
C GLY A 103 -2.42 0.85 -8.00
N GLU A 104 -3.00 0.46 -9.14
CA GLU A 104 -2.64 -0.76 -9.86
C GLU A 104 -1.16 -0.70 -10.30
N ASP A 105 -0.75 0.40 -10.92
CA ASP A 105 0.62 0.58 -11.38
C ASP A 105 1.63 0.55 -10.23
N SER A 106 1.30 1.16 -9.09
CA SER A 106 2.15 1.15 -7.88
C SER A 106 2.31 -0.25 -7.31
N VAL A 107 1.21 -0.99 -7.16
CA VAL A 107 1.24 -2.37 -6.64
C VAL A 107 2.02 -3.28 -7.58
N ARG A 108 1.79 -3.17 -8.90
CA ARG A 108 2.52 -3.94 -9.92
C ARG A 108 4.01 -3.63 -9.90
N THR A 109 4.38 -2.35 -9.82
CA THR A 109 5.78 -1.91 -9.80
C THR A 109 6.52 -2.40 -8.55
N LEU A 110 5.90 -2.27 -7.36
CA LEU A 110 6.52 -2.76 -6.13
C LEU A 110 6.58 -4.29 -6.09
N SER A 111 5.56 -4.99 -6.61
CA SER A 111 5.57 -6.46 -6.72
C SER A 111 6.71 -6.93 -7.61
N ASN A 112 6.93 -6.29 -8.76
CA ASN A 112 8.06 -6.59 -9.63
C ASN A 112 9.40 -6.39 -8.90
N TYR A 113 9.58 -5.26 -8.23
CA TYR A 113 10.77 -4.99 -7.43
C TYR A 113 11.00 -6.06 -6.35
N ALA A 114 9.96 -6.44 -5.63
CA ALA A 114 10.02 -7.46 -4.59
C ALA A 114 10.42 -8.85 -5.13
N PHE A 115 9.89 -9.25 -6.28
CA PHE A 115 10.21 -10.53 -6.88
C PHE A 115 11.58 -10.55 -7.53
N VAL A 116 11.96 -9.48 -8.25
CA VAL A 116 13.20 -9.45 -9.05
C VAL A 116 14.41 -9.01 -8.21
N GLN A 117 14.28 -7.90 -7.46
CA GLN A 117 15.42 -7.32 -6.74
C GLN A 117 15.58 -7.88 -5.33
N MET A 118 14.46 -8.15 -4.63
CA MET A 118 14.51 -8.68 -3.27
C MET A 118 14.44 -10.21 -3.22
N ASN A 119 14.26 -10.87 -4.38
CA ASN A 119 14.14 -12.32 -4.48
C ASN A 119 13.02 -12.92 -3.60
N LEU A 120 11.95 -12.17 -3.35
CA LEU A 120 10.77 -12.72 -2.69
C LEU A 120 10.08 -13.74 -3.61
N PHE A 121 9.35 -14.67 -3.01
CA PHE A 121 8.58 -15.69 -3.72
C PHE A 121 7.08 -15.45 -3.61
N ARG A 122 6.65 -14.83 -2.49
CA ARG A 122 5.24 -14.58 -2.20
C ARG A 122 5.04 -13.18 -1.63
N ILE A 123 4.00 -12.52 -2.12
CA ILE A 123 3.47 -11.27 -1.55
C ILE A 123 1.99 -11.52 -1.20
N TRP A 124 1.53 -10.97 -0.09
CA TRP A 124 0.16 -11.08 0.34
C TRP A 124 -0.36 -9.75 0.89
N LEU A 125 -1.67 -9.60 0.99
CA LEU A 125 -2.33 -8.43 1.55
C LEU A 125 -3.65 -8.81 2.21
N GLU A 126 -4.13 -7.91 3.06
CA GLU A 126 -5.49 -7.91 3.56
C GLU A 126 -6.26 -6.72 2.98
N CYS A 127 -7.51 -6.95 2.61
CA CYS A 127 -8.39 -5.88 2.14
C CYS A 127 -9.83 -6.13 2.55
N ASN A 128 -10.64 -5.07 2.65
CA ASN A 128 -12.06 -5.21 2.85
C ASN A 128 -12.73 -5.64 1.53
N PRO A 129 -13.43 -6.80 1.49
CA PRO A 129 -14.06 -7.32 0.29
C PRO A 129 -15.22 -6.45 -0.22
N GLU A 130 -15.78 -5.56 0.62
CA GLU A 130 -16.84 -4.62 0.21
C GLU A 130 -16.31 -3.55 -0.76
N PHE A 131 -15.01 -3.29 -0.74
CA PHE A 131 -14.37 -2.33 -1.64
C PHE A 131 -14.01 -2.98 -2.99
N VAL A 132 -15.03 -3.24 -3.78
CA VAL A 132 -14.93 -3.99 -5.05
C VAL A 132 -13.87 -3.42 -5.99
N ASN A 133 -13.72 -2.10 -6.06
CA ASN A 133 -12.72 -1.45 -6.92
C ASN A 133 -11.28 -1.74 -6.46
N VAL A 134 -11.07 -1.80 -5.14
CA VAL A 134 -9.77 -2.13 -4.55
C VAL A 134 -9.42 -3.60 -4.80
N VAL A 135 -10.39 -4.49 -4.57
CA VAL A 135 -10.21 -5.92 -4.84
C VAL A 135 -9.89 -6.15 -6.33
N ARG A 136 -10.65 -5.55 -7.25
CA ARG A 136 -10.38 -5.64 -8.69
C ARG A 136 -9.00 -5.09 -9.08
N CYS A 137 -8.54 -4.05 -8.39
CA CYS A 137 -7.19 -3.52 -8.60
C CYS A 137 -6.13 -4.61 -8.33
N TYR A 138 -6.24 -5.31 -7.22
CA TYR A 138 -5.32 -6.40 -6.87
C TYR A 138 -5.46 -7.61 -7.81
N GLU A 139 -6.69 -8.00 -8.17
CA GLU A 139 -6.94 -9.09 -9.13
C GLU A 139 -6.29 -8.80 -10.50
N LYS A 140 -6.33 -7.55 -10.99
CA LYS A 140 -5.64 -7.14 -12.24
C LYS A 140 -4.12 -7.23 -12.16
N VAL A 141 -3.52 -7.09 -10.98
CA VAL A 141 -2.08 -7.30 -10.78
C VAL A 141 -1.74 -8.79 -10.77
N GLY A 142 -2.71 -9.65 -10.48
CA GLY A 142 -2.56 -11.10 -10.42
C GLY A 142 -2.76 -11.70 -9.02
N PHE A 143 -3.17 -10.89 -8.04
CA PHE A 143 -3.50 -11.43 -6.71
C PHE A 143 -4.73 -12.32 -6.76
N VAL A 144 -4.67 -13.44 -6.06
CA VAL A 144 -5.75 -14.42 -5.94
C VAL A 144 -6.30 -14.37 -4.51
N ARG A 145 -7.61 -14.46 -4.36
CA ARG A 145 -8.25 -14.60 -3.04
C ARG A 145 -7.91 -15.97 -2.46
N GLU A 146 -7.40 -15.98 -1.23
CA GLU A 146 -6.98 -17.19 -0.54
C GLU A 146 -7.85 -17.52 0.67
N GLY A 147 -8.58 -16.53 1.18
CA GLY A 147 -9.44 -16.74 2.33
C GLY A 147 -10.17 -15.51 2.81
N THR A 148 -11.05 -15.72 3.79
CA THR A 148 -11.80 -14.66 4.47
C THR A 148 -11.66 -14.84 5.97
N LEU A 149 -11.22 -13.78 6.66
CA LEU A 149 -11.25 -13.67 8.09
C LEU A 149 -12.60 -13.07 8.50
N ARG A 150 -13.46 -13.87 9.11
CA ARG A 150 -14.79 -13.41 9.50
C ARG A 150 -14.71 -12.44 10.68
N LYS A 151 -15.40 -11.27 10.58
CA LYS A 151 -15.50 -10.26 11.64
C LYS A 151 -14.16 -9.78 12.16
N ALA A 152 -13.13 -9.75 11.31
CA ALA A 152 -11.77 -9.40 11.69
C ALA A 152 -11.53 -7.90 11.84
N TYR A 153 -12.43 -7.07 11.33
CA TYR A 153 -12.27 -5.64 11.31
C TYR A 153 -13.51 -4.93 11.88
N TYR A 154 -13.31 -4.02 12.86
CA TYR A 154 -14.39 -3.21 13.45
C TYR A 154 -14.34 -1.80 12.89
N ARG A 155 -15.48 -1.31 12.39
CA ARG A 155 -15.62 0.04 11.85
C ARG A 155 -17.06 0.53 11.91
N ASN A 156 -17.24 1.83 12.21
CA ASN A 156 -18.53 2.50 12.21
C ASN A 156 -19.64 1.71 12.96
N GLY A 157 -19.27 1.15 14.12
CA GLY A 157 -20.23 0.41 14.98
C GLY A 157 -20.48 -1.04 14.56
N SER A 158 -19.82 -1.57 13.53
CA SER A 158 -20.01 -2.94 13.06
C SER A 158 -18.70 -3.68 12.76
N PHE A 159 -18.78 -5.01 12.80
CA PHE A 159 -17.68 -5.89 12.40
C PHE A 159 -17.80 -6.27 10.92
N HIS A 160 -16.71 -6.19 10.21
CA HIS A 160 -16.58 -6.52 8.79
C HIS A 160 -15.63 -7.68 8.59
N ASP A 161 -15.82 -8.42 7.51
CA ASP A 161 -14.90 -9.46 7.10
C ASP A 161 -13.66 -8.83 6.41
N THR A 162 -12.54 -9.54 6.47
CA THR A 162 -11.31 -9.18 5.76
C THR A 162 -10.97 -10.29 4.77
N CYS A 163 -10.68 -9.93 3.53
CA CYS A 163 -10.22 -10.84 2.50
C CYS A 163 -8.70 -10.90 2.51
N ILE A 164 -8.13 -12.10 2.51
CA ILE A 164 -6.70 -12.34 2.30
C ILE A 164 -6.48 -12.63 0.81
N MET A 165 -5.55 -11.92 0.20
CA MET A 165 -5.15 -12.14 -1.18
C MET A 165 -3.65 -12.39 -1.27
N GLY A 166 -3.23 -13.31 -2.12
CA GLY A 166 -1.83 -13.68 -2.34
C GLY A 166 -1.42 -13.59 -3.80
N LEU A 167 -0.14 -13.35 -4.03
CA LEU A 167 0.50 -13.33 -5.33
C LEU A 167 1.82 -14.10 -5.25
N LEU A 168 1.97 -15.14 -6.04
CA LEU A 168 3.21 -15.88 -6.17
C LEU A 168 4.05 -15.31 -7.32
N ARG A 169 5.37 -15.42 -7.19
CA ARG A 169 6.29 -14.97 -8.23
C ARG A 169 6.01 -15.62 -9.59
N GLU A 170 5.65 -16.90 -9.61
CA GLU A 170 5.36 -17.67 -10.82
C GLU A 170 4.05 -17.27 -11.50
N ASP A 171 3.08 -16.70 -10.75
CA ASP A 171 1.80 -16.22 -11.25
C ASP A 171 1.87 -14.75 -11.69
N PHE A 172 2.95 -14.04 -11.35
CA PHE A 172 3.09 -12.63 -11.64
C PHE A 172 3.39 -12.38 -13.13
N VAL A 173 2.41 -11.90 -13.84
CA VAL A 173 2.54 -11.44 -15.24
C VAL A 173 2.97 -9.96 -15.23
N GLY A 174 4.16 -9.71 -14.75
CA GLY A 174 4.83 -8.43 -14.85
C GLY A 174 5.90 -8.53 -15.92
N GLY A 175 5.81 -7.73 -16.97
CA GLY A 175 6.89 -7.67 -17.92
C GLY A 175 8.20 -7.27 -17.20
N ILE A 176 9.20 -8.15 -17.34
CA ILE A 176 10.60 -7.81 -17.10
C ILE A 176 11.00 -6.79 -18.16
#